data_e4424a8d489721c475c869f4257e1858
#
_entry.id   e4424a8d489721c475c869f4257e1858
#
_cell.length_a   1.000
_cell.length_b   1.000
_cell.length_c   1.000
_cell.angle_alpha   90.00
_cell.angle_beta   90.00
_cell.angle_gamma   90.00
#
_symmetry.space_group_name_H-M   'P 1'
#
loop_
_entity.id
_entity.type
_entity.pdbx_description
1 polymer ?
#
loop_
_entity_poly.entity_id
_entity_poly.type
_entity_poly.pdbx_seq_one_letter_code
_entity_poly.pdbx_strand_id
1 'polypeptide(L)'
;MEEPKKRMLSGIQPSGDLHLGNYLGAIKNWSSRVDEYECFYFMADLHTITVRQEPAELRRRSLHQLAQYIACGLDPEKNVLFLQSMVPQHAQLAWVLNCYTMFGELSRMTQFKDKSAKHKDNINAGLFTYPALMAADILLYQADYVPVGEDQKQHVELTRDIATRFNSIYGDVFKVPEPLIAKTGARIYGLTTPGD
;
A
#
# COMPACT_ATOMS: atom_id res chain seq x y z
N MET A 1 32.53 5.73 -1.19
CA MET A 1 31.28 5.54 -0.42
C MET A 1 30.29 4.94 -1.38
N GLU A 2 29.71 3.79 -1.03
CA GLU A 2 28.60 3.23 -1.83
C GLU A 2 27.43 4.19 -1.80
N GLU A 3 26.77 4.39 -2.94
CA GLU A 3 25.52 5.15 -2.98
C GLU A 3 24.47 4.46 -2.10
N PRO A 4 23.67 5.20 -1.32
CA PRO A 4 22.63 4.59 -0.50
C PRO A 4 21.63 3.85 -1.39
N LYS A 5 21.24 2.64 -0.99
CA LYS A 5 20.23 1.86 -1.71
C LYS A 5 18.94 2.66 -1.84
N LYS A 6 18.28 2.54 -2.99
CA LYS A 6 16.94 3.11 -3.19
C LYS A 6 15.94 2.39 -2.31
N ARG A 7 14.90 3.11 -1.88
CA ARG A 7 13.86 2.58 -0.98
C ARG A 7 12.69 2.02 -1.77
N MET A 8 12.29 0.84 -1.37
CA MET A 8 11.09 0.18 -1.89
C MET A 8 10.09 -0.05 -0.75
N LEU A 9 8.83 0.38 -0.94
CA LEU A 9 7.78 0.22 0.07
C LEU A 9 6.57 -0.47 -0.53
N SER A 10 6.03 -1.45 0.19
CA SER A 10 4.74 -2.07 -0.15
C SER A 10 4.05 -2.63 1.08
N GLY A 11 2.74 -2.88 0.96
CA GLY A 11 1.95 -3.44 2.05
C GLY A 11 0.72 -4.17 1.54
N ILE A 12 0.22 -5.09 2.36
CA ILE A 12 -1.04 -5.81 2.10
C ILE A 12 -1.96 -5.62 3.30
N GLN A 13 -3.25 -5.45 3.02
CA GLN A 13 -4.28 -5.35 4.06
C GLN A 13 -4.52 -6.72 4.71
N PRO A 14 -4.55 -6.84 6.05
CA PRO A 14 -4.91 -8.07 6.76
C PRO A 14 -6.44 -8.29 6.75
N SER A 15 -7.07 -8.22 5.56
CA SER A 15 -8.52 -8.36 5.38
C SER A 15 -8.98 -9.81 5.27
N GLY A 16 -8.05 -10.76 5.15
CA GLY A 16 -8.27 -12.19 5.03
C GLY A 16 -6.95 -12.95 5.07
N ASP A 17 -7.01 -14.28 4.93
CA ASP A 17 -5.81 -15.10 4.82
C ASP A 17 -5.12 -14.86 3.46
N LEU A 18 -3.78 -14.84 3.46
CA LEU A 18 -3.00 -14.75 2.23
C LEU A 18 -3.25 -16.00 1.38
N HIS A 19 -3.48 -15.78 0.12
CA HIS A 19 -3.68 -16.84 -0.86
C HIS A 19 -2.55 -16.84 -1.91
N LEU A 20 -2.53 -17.86 -2.76
CA LEU A 20 -1.51 -18.03 -3.79
C LEU A 20 -1.33 -16.79 -4.69
N GLY A 21 -2.42 -16.05 -4.95
CA GLY A 21 -2.38 -14.80 -5.70
C GLY A 21 -1.56 -13.71 -5.01
N ASN A 22 -1.68 -13.56 -3.68
CA ASN A 22 -0.87 -12.60 -2.91
C ASN A 22 0.61 -13.02 -2.91
N TYR A 23 0.89 -14.32 -2.78
CA TYR A 23 2.25 -14.84 -2.82
C TYR A 23 2.92 -14.60 -4.18
N LEU A 24 2.30 -15.05 -5.27
CA LEU A 24 2.87 -14.93 -6.62
C LEU A 24 2.83 -13.50 -7.16
N GLY A 25 1.77 -12.75 -6.84
CA GLY A 25 1.60 -11.37 -7.33
C GLY A 25 2.43 -10.33 -6.57
N ALA A 26 2.73 -10.58 -5.30
CA ALA A 26 3.43 -9.61 -4.44
C ALA A 26 4.65 -10.21 -3.74
N ILE A 27 4.46 -11.11 -2.76
CA ILE A 27 5.51 -11.49 -1.80
C ILE A 27 6.72 -12.13 -2.47
N LYS A 28 6.53 -13.00 -3.45
CA LYS A 28 7.60 -13.61 -4.24
C LYS A 28 8.44 -12.56 -4.98
N ASN A 29 7.79 -11.53 -5.51
CA ASN A 29 8.48 -10.43 -6.19
C ASN A 29 9.25 -9.55 -5.20
N TRP A 30 8.74 -9.39 -3.98
CA TRP A 30 9.40 -8.64 -2.92
C TRP A 30 10.67 -9.35 -2.44
N SER A 31 10.57 -10.66 -2.13
CA SER A 31 11.71 -11.45 -1.63
C SER A 31 12.88 -11.52 -2.62
N SER A 32 12.62 -11.42 -3.92
CA SER A 32 13.67 -11.39 -4.94
C SER A 32 14.45 -10.07 -5.04
N ARG A 33 14.01 -9.01 -4.34
CA ARG A 33 14.56 -7.64 -4.44
C ARG A 33 15.26 -7.15 -3.18
N VAL A 34 15.29 -7.94 -2.12
CA VAL A 34 15.82 -7.54 -0.80
C VAL A 34 17.31 -7.18 -0.81
N ASP A 35 18.07 -7.72 -1.75
CA ASP A 35 19.50 -7.40 -1.88
C ASP A 35 19.74 -6.13 -2.73
N GLU A 36 18.75 -5.73 -3.55
CA GLU A 36 18.82 -4.59 -4.48
C GLU A 36 18.37 -3.28 -3.84
N TYR A 37 17.37 -3.33 -2.93
CA TYR A 37 16.72 -2.16 -2.32
C TYR A 37 16.77 -2.18 -0.79
N GLU A 38 16.59 -1.00 -0.17
CA GLU A 38 16.20 -0.88 1.23
C GLU A 38 14.67 -1.07 1.31
N CYS A 39 14.22 -2.24 1.79
CA CYS A 39 12.84 -2.68 1.66
C CYS A 39 12.03 -2.48 2.94
N PHE A 40 10.84 -1.89 2.79
CA PHE A 40 9.85 -1.65 3.84
C PHE A 40 8.56 -2.38 3.47
N TYR A 41 8.13 -3.34 4.30
CA TYR A 41 6.90 -4.10 4.10
C TYR A 41 6.01 -4.03 5.32
N PHE A 42 4.75 -3.70 5.13
CA PHE A 42 3.85 -3.50 6.26
C PHE A 42 2.49 -4.20 6.10
N MET A 43 1.88 -4.51 7.22
CA MET A 43 0.49 -4.92 7.31
C MET A 43 -0.36 -3.65 7.38
N ALA A 44 -1.18 -3.41 6.34
CA ALA A 44 -1.95 -2.18 6.15
C ALA A 44 -3.28 -2.21 6.92
N ASP A 45 -3.21 -2.30 8.25
CA ASP A 45 -4.37 -2.46 9.13
C ASP A 45 -5.25 -1.21 9.23
N LEU A 46 -4.69 0.00 9.10
CA LEU A 46 -5.49 1.23 9.03
C LEU A 46 -6.34 1.29 7.75
N HIS A 47 -5.86 0.75 6.63
CA HIS A 47 -6.67 0.63 5.43
C HIS A 47 -7.79 -0.40 5.59
N THR A 48 -7.55 -1.45 6.38
CA THR A 48 -8.53 -2.52 6.60
C THR A 48 -9.76 -2.03 7.33
N ILE A 49 -9.63 -1.07 8.27
CA ILE A 49 -10.76 -0.53 9.04
C ILE A 49 -11.68 0.40 8.25
N THR A 50 -11.38 0.71 6.99
CA THR A 50 -12.33 1.39 6.07
C THR A 50 -13.59 0.55 5.85
N VAL A 51 -13.51 -0.75 6.09
CA VAL A 51 -14.62 -1.69 6.21
C VAL A 51 -14.63 -2.19 7.66
N ARG A 52 -15.83 -2.37 8.26
CA ARG A 52 -15.95 -2.83 9.65
C ARG A 52 -15.26 -4.16 9.86
N GLN A 53 -14.45 -4.23 10.92
CA GLN A 53 -13.70 -5.41 11.33
C GLN A 53 -14.07 -5.81 12.76
N GLU A 54 -14.03 -7.10 13.05
CA GLU A 54 -14.00 -7.59 14.43
C GLU A 54 -12.59 -7.36 15.01
N PRO A 55 -12.42 -6.60 16.12
CA PRO A 55 -11.08 -6.17 16.58
C PRO A 55 -10.14 -7.34 16.91
N ALA A 56 -10.65 -8.41 17.54
CA ALA A 56 -9.85 -9.58 17.88
C ALA A 56 -9.35 -10.30 16.62
N GLU A 57 -10.19 -10.39 15.62
CA GLU A 57 -9.88 -11.04 14.36
C GLU A 57 -8.88 -10.20 13.53
N LEU A 58 -9.04 -8.88 13.47
CA LEU A 58 -8.08 -8.00 12.82
C LEU A 58 -6.67 -8.14 13.43
N ARG A 59 -6.60 -8.16 14.77
CA ARG A 59 -5.32 -8.37 15.48
C ARG A 59 -4.70 -9.73 15.14
N ARG A 60 -5.49 -10.79 15.17
CA ARG A 60 -5.05 -12.16 14.84
C ARG A 60 -4.50 -12.21 13.40
N ARG A 61 -5.24 -11.66 12.44
CA ARG A 61 -4.87 -11.63 11.02
C ARG A 61 -3.60 -10.82 10.78
N SER A 62 -3.45 -9.68 11.44
CA SER A 62 -2.24 -8.86 11.30
C SER A 62 -0.98 -9.61 11.75
N LEU A 63 -1.03 -10.29 12.89
CA LEU A 63 0.08 -11.12 13.39
C LEU A 63 0.32 -12.33 12.50
N HIS A 64 -0.74 -12.98 12.04
CA HIS A 64 -0.62 -14.13 11.13
C HIS A 64 0.00 -13.74 9.80
N GLN A 65 -0.39 -12.59 9.24
CA GLN A 65 0.20 -12.08 8.00
C GLN A 65 1.69 -11.74 8.16
N LEU A 66 2.10 -11.17 9.30
CA LEU A 66 3.52 -10.96 9.58
C LEU A 66 4.29 -12.29 9.60
N ALA A 67 3.75 -13.31 10.27
CA ALA A 67 4.35 -14.64 10.29
C ALA A 67 4.46 -15.25 8.88
N GLN A 68 3.41 -15.05 8.05
CA GLN A 68 3.44 -15.49 6.64
C GLN A 68 4.48 -14.74 5.82
N TYR A 69 4.69 -13.44 6.02
CA TYR A 69 5.75 -12.68 5.35
C TYR A 69 7.13 -13.31 5.63
N ILE A 70 7.42 -13.58 6.91
CA ILE A 70 8.68 -14.22 7.32
C ILE A 70 8.80 -15.63 6.74
N ALA A 71 7.75 -16.44 6.82
CA ALA A 71 7.72 -17.80 6.27
C ALA A 71 7.91 -17.83 4.74
N CYS A 72 7.51 -16.78 4.04
CA CYS A 72 7.69 -16.63 2.59
C CYS A 72 9.05 -16.02 2.20
N GLY A 73 9.96 -15.83 3.16
CA GLY A 73 11.34 -15.42 2.89
C GLY A 73 11.64 -13.92 3.03
N LEU A 74 10.72 -13.14 3.62
CA LEU A 74 11.02 -11.75 4.00
C LEU A 74 11.75 -11.75 5.35
N ASP A 75 13.07 -11.79 5.30
CA ASP A 75 13.95 -11.84 6.46
C ASP A 75 13.91 -10.51 7.23
N PRO A 76 13.49 -10.45 8.51
CA PRO A 76 13.42 -9.25 9.30
C PRO A 76 14.79 -8.63 9.62
N GLU A 77 15.89 -9.38 9.48
CA GLU A 77 17.25 -8.85 9.62
C GLU A 77 17.68 -8.02 8.39
N LYS A 78 17.03 -8.24 7.24
CA LYS A 78 17.33 -7.56 5.97
C LYS A 78 16.26 -6.56 5.55
N ASN A 79 15.06 -6.66 6.09
CA ASN A 79 13.90 -5.87 5.69
C ASN A 79 13.24 -5.23 6.92
N VAL A 80 12.67 -4.06 6.74
CA VAL A 80 11.83 -3.44 7.76
C VAL A 80 10.41 -3.98 7.63
N LEU A 81 9.98 -4.79 8.60
CA LEU A 81 8.63 -5.35 8.68
C LEU A 81 7.87 -4.68 9.84
N PHE A 82 6.69 -4.12 9.58
CA PHE A 82 5.95 -3.42 10.63
C PHE A 82 4.43 -3.42 10.43
N LEU A 83 3.71 -3.12 11.50
CA LEU A 83 2.27 -2.91 11.48
C LEU A 83 2.02 -1.40 11.33
N GLN A 84 1.23 -1.00 10.35
CA GLN A 84 0.98 0.40 9.99
C GLN A 84 0.49 1.22 11.19
N SER A 85 -0.46 0.71 11.98
CA SER A 85 -1.01 1.40 13.15
C SER A 85 -0.02 1.62 14.29
N MET A 86 1.11 0.89 14.31
CA MET A 86 2.16 1.08 15.33
C MET A 86 3.07 2.27 15.01
N VAL A 87 2.89 2.89 13.84
CA VAL A 87 3.60 4.12 13.42
C VAL A 87 2.56 5.24 13.22
N PRO A 88 2.23 6.02 14.28
CA PRO A 88 1.14 7.02 14.24
C PRO A 88 1.34 8.09 13.16
N GLN A 89 2.57 8.30 12.72
CA GLN A 89 2.93 9.28 11.68
C GLN A 89 2.22 9.04 10.34
N HIS A 90 1.82 7.80 10.05
CA HIS A 90 0.99 7.50 8.88
C HIS A 90 -0.32 8.29 8.92
N ALA A 91 -1.05 8.24 10.03
CA ALA A 91 -2.30 8.96 10.18
C ALA A 91 -2.09 10.48 10.29
N GLN A 92 -1.01 10.92 10.94
CA GLN A 92 -0.65 12.33 11.06
C GLN A 92 -0.33 12.95 9.69
N LEU A 93 0.52 12.29 8.89
CA LEU A 93 0.85 12.74 7.56
C LEU A 93 -0.35 12.65 6.63
N ALA A 94 -1.18 11.60 6.75
CA ALA A 94 -2.41 11.47 5.97
C ALA A 94 -3.35 12.66 6.18
N TRP A 95 -3.49 13.16 7.42
CA TRP A 95 -4.28 14.36 7.68
C TRP A 95 -3.71 15.58 6.94
N VAL A 96 -2.41 15.79 7.00
CA VAL A 96 -1.74 16.88 6.27
C VAL A 96 -2.00 16.74 4.77
N LEU A 97 -1.74 15.57 4.19
CA LEU A 97 -1.90 15.33 2.75
C LEU A 97 -3.35 15.42 2.28
N ASN A 98 -4.35 15.10 3.13
CA ASN A 98 -5.76 15.33 2.81
C ASN A 98 -6.05 16.82 2.48
N CYS A 99 -5.31 17.74 3.12
CA CYS A 99 -5.45 19.17 2.83
C CYS A 99 -4.87 19.58 1.47
N TYR A 100 -4.09 18.71 0.84
CA TYR A 100 -3.46 18.88 -0.48
C TYR A 100 -4.00 17.91 -1.53
N THR A 101 -4.98 17.10 -1.19
CA THR A 101 -5.65 16.15 -2.09
C THR A 101 -6.97 16.73 -2.55
N MET A 102 -7.17 16.88 -3.87
CA MET A 102 -8.36 17.52 -4.39
C MET A 102 -9.57 16.56 -4.39
N PHE A 103 -10.71 17.04 -3.92
CA PHE A 103 -11.98 16.28 -3.89
C PHE A 103 -12.30 15.64 -5.24
N GLY A 104 -12.11 16.39 -6.34
CA GLY A 104 -12.35 15.89 -7.69
C GLY A 104 -11.42 14.75 -8.11
N GLU A 105 -10.20 14.70 -7.60
CA GLU A 105 -9.25 13.59 -7.83
C GLU A 105 -9.76 12.33 -7.12
N LEU A 106 -10.09 12.42 -5.84
CA LEU A 106 -10.65 11.31 -5.05
C LEU A 106 -11.96 10.78 -5.66
N SER A 107 -12.84 11.65 -6.11
CA SER A 107 -14.13 11.27 -6.71
C SER A 107 -13.99 10.48 -8.02
N ARG A 108 -12.88 10.63 -8.72
CA ARG A 108 -12.59 9.90 -9.97
C ARG A 108 -11.90 8.55 -9.75
N MET A 109 -11.48 8.24 -8.53
CA MET A 109 -10.81 6.97 -8.23
C MET A 109 -11.72 5.78 -8.53
N THR A 110 -11.26 4.86 -9.38
CA THR A 110 -12.02 3.66 -9.78
C THR A 110 -12.30 2.75 -8.59
N GLN A 111 -11.31 2.52 -7.75
CA GLN A 111 -11.43 1.72 -6.53
C GLN A 111 -12.46 2.26 -5.53
N PHE A 112 -12.64 3.58 -5.44
CA PHE A 112 -13.70 4.17 -4.62
C PHE A 112 -15.07 3.80 -5.15
N LYS A 113 -15.27 3.89 -6.48
CA LYS A 113 -16.55 3.53 -7.12
C LYS A 113 -16.88 2.05 -6.92
N ASP A 114 -15.90 1.17 -7.10
CA ASP A 114 -16.07 -0.27 -6.95
C ASP A 114 -16.38 -0.68 -5.51
N LYS A 115 -15.63 -0.14 -4.53
CA LYS A 115 -15.85 -0.40 -3.10
C LYS A 115 -17.18 0.17 -2.62
N SER A 116 -17.56 1.36 -3.05
CA SER A 116 -18.85 1.98 -2.71
C SER A 116 -20.02 1.17 -3.27
N ALA A 117 -19.88 0.59 -4.46
CA ALA A 117 -20.90 -0.29 -5.03
C ALA A 117 -21.07 -1.60 -4.25
N LYS A 118 -19.96 -2.16 -3.70
CA LYS A 118 -19.97 -3.38 -2.89
C LYS A 118 -20.45 -3.18 -1.46
N HIS A 119 -20.23 -2.00 -0.87
CA HIS A 119 -20.50 -1.69 0.54
C HIS A 119 -21.47 -0.49 0.68
N LYS A 120 -22.61 -0.55 0.01
CA LYS A 120 -23.59 0.54 -0.06
C LYS A 120 -24.05 1.08 1.30
N ASP A 121 -24.11 0.19 2.31
CA ASP A 121 -24.56 0.53 3.66
C ASP A 121 -23.45 1.11 4.56
N ASN A 122 -22.22 1.19 4.07
CA ASN A 122 -21.07 1.68 4.83
C ASN A 122 -20.10 2.49 3.97
N ILE A 123 -20.63 3.47 3.25
CA ILE A 123 -19.79 4.45 2.53
C ILE A 123 -19.39 5.53 3.53
N ASN A 124 -18.20 5.39 4.11
CA ASN A 124 -17.67 6.30 5.11
C ASN A 124 -16.54 7.19 4.55
N ALA A 125 -16.18 8.24 5.30
CA ALA A 125 -15.13 9.17 4.90
C ALA A 125 -13.77 8.48 4.67
N GLY A 126 -13.41 7.48 5.49
CA GLY A 126 -12.17 6.73 5.32
C GLY A 126 -12.11 5.98 3.97
N LEU A 127 -13.25 5.43 3.51
CA LEU A 127 -13.34 4.80 2.20
C LEU A 127 -13.15 5.81 1.05
N PHE A 128 -13.47 7.07 1.26
CA PHE A 128 -13.25 8.14 0.28
C PHE A 128 -11.81 8.67 0.31
N THR A 129 -11.23 8.82 1.52
CA THR A 129 -9.94 9.50 1.73
C THR A 129 -8.75 8.54 1.88
N TYR A 130 -8.94 7.20 1.89
CA TYR A 130 -7.82 6.26 2.04
C TYR A 130 -6.69 6.44 0.99
N PRO A 131 -6.91 6.98 -0.23
CA PRO A 131 -5.81 7.24 -1.15
C PRO A 131 -4.80 8.27 -0.61
N ALA A 132 -5.25 9.24 0.21
CA ALA A 132 -4.36 10.17 0.90
C ALA A 132 -3.57 9.47 2.04
N LEU A 133 -4.16 8.48 2.71
CA LEU A 133 -3.43 7.63 3.66
C LEU A 133 -2.37 6.78 2.94
N MET A 134 -2.70 6.21 1.78
CA MET A 134 -1.73 5.48 0.97
C MET A 134 -0.60 6.39 0.49
N ALA A 135 -0.89 7.63 0.11
CA ALA A 135 0.13 8.62 -0.21
C ALA A 135 1.04 8.89 1.00
N ALA A 136 0.46 9.02 2.21
CA ALA A 136 1.23 9.18 3.44
C ALA A 136 2.12 7.96 3.73
N ASP A 137 1.61 6.73 3.54
CA ASP A 137 2.39 5.50 3.71
C ASP A 137 3.67 5.53 2.86
N ILE A 138 3.56 5.98 1.62
CA ILE A 138 4.66 6.02 0.66
C ILE A 138 5.63 7.17 0.94
N LEU A 139 5.09 8.38 1.12
CA LEU A 139 5.88 9.60 1.24
C LEU A 139 6.60 9.73 2.59
N LEU A 140 6.05 9.13 3.66
CA LEU A 140 6.67 9.10 4.99
C LEU A 140 8.08 8.49 4.96
N TYR A 141 8.28 7.46 4.16
CA TYR A 141 9.56 6.75 4.02
C TYR A 141 10.42 7.25 2.86
N GLN A 142 9.99 8.29 2.14
CA GLN A 142 10.71 8.78 0.97
C GLN A 142 10.98 7.65 -0.04
N ALA A 143 9.97 6.81 -0.30
CA ALA A 143 10.11 5.66 -1.17
C ALA A 143 10.43 6.08 -2.61
N ASP A 144 11.43 5.44 -3.21
CA ASP A 144 11.77 5.61 -4.62
C ASP A 144 10.83 4.74 -5.49
N TYR A 145 10.48 3.53 -5.01
CA TYR A 145 9.68 2.57 -5.75
C TYR A 145 8.54 1.99 -4.93
N VAL A 146 7.41 1.78 -5.59
CA VAL A 146 6.23 1.14 -5.02
C VAL A 146 5.81 -0.02 -5.92
N PRO A 147 6.09 -1.29 -5.55
CA PRO A 147 5.63 -2.46 -6.31
C PRO A 147 4.11 -2.60 -6.15
N VAL A 148 3.41 -2.47 -7.27
CA VAL A 148 1.94 -2.52 -7.32
C VAL A 148 1.44 -3.29 -8.54
N GLY A 149 0.24 -3.85 -8.43
CA GLY A 149 -0.52 -4.32 -9.59
C GLY A 149 -1.10 -3.16 -10.42
N GLU A 150 -1.53 -3.45 -11.63
CA GLU A 150 -2.15 -2.45 -12.52
C GLU A 150 -3.34 -1.73 -11.89
N ASP A 151 -4.13 -2.43 -11.06
CA ASP A 151 -5.29 -1.88 -10.35
C ASP A 151 -4.92 -0.82 -9.30
N GLN A 152 -3.67 -0.81 -8.82
CA GLN A 152 -3.16 0.16 -7.83
C GLN A 152 -2.35 1.29 -8.47
N LYS A 153 -2.10 1.25 -9.78
CA LYS A 153 -1.33 2.27 -10.48
C LYS A 153 -1.92 3.67 -10.29
N GLN A 154 -3.24 3.80 -10.38
CA GLN A 154 -3.94 5.07 -10.19
C GLN A 154 -3.67 5.71 -8.81
N HIS A 155 -3.49 4.89 -7.76
CA HIS A 155 -3.16 5.39 -6.41
C HIS A 155 -1.73 5.93 -6.34
N VAL A 156 -0.78 5.26 -7.01
CA VAL A 156 0.60 5.74 -7.06
C VAL A 156 0.68 7.04 -7.87
N GLU A 157 -0.06 7.16 -8.98
CA GLU A 157 -0.13 8.40 -9.74
C GLU A 157 -0.72 9.55 -8.89
N LEU A 158 -1.81 9.30 -8.14
CA LEU A 158 -2.34 10.30 -7.20
C LEU A 158 -1.30 10.70 -6.14
N THR A 159 -0.53 9.73 -5.62
CA THR A 159 0.56 10.01 -4.67
C THR A 159 1.61 10.94 -5.29
N ARG A 160 1.97 10.71 -6.55
CA ARG A 160 2.90 11.56 -7.31
C ARG A 160 2.36 12.98 -7.49
N ASP A 161 1.08 13.11 -7.81
CA ASP A 161 0.40 14.41 -7.97
C ASP A 161 0.40 15.18 -6.64
N ILE A 162 0.09 14.51 -5.53
CA ILE A 162 0.12 15.10 -4.18
C ILE A 162 1.55 15.55 -3.83
N ALA A 163 2.55 14.70 -4.02
CA ALA A 163 3.95 15.01 -3.74
C ALA A 163 4.45 16.20 -4.58
N THR A 164 4.14 16.21 -5.86
CA THR A 164 4.52 17.29 -6.79
C THR A 164 3.85 18.61 -6.40
N ARG A 165 2.56 18.57 -6.07
CA ARG A 165 1.80 19.74 -5.60
C ARG A 165 2.37 20.29 -4.30
N PHE A 166 2.67 19.41 -3.34
CA PHE A 166 3.25 19.80 -2.06
C PHE A 166 4.64 20.44 -2.27
N ASN A 167 5.49 19.79 -3.06
CA ASN A 167 6.82 20.28 -3.37
C ASN A 167 6.80 21.62 -4.12
N SER A 168 5.81 21.88 -4.96
CA SER A 168 5.67 23.17 -5.65
C SER A 168 5.42 24.35 -4.71
N ILE A 169 4.88 24.07 -3.51
CA ILE A 169 4.53 25.09 -2.50
C ILE A 169 5.67 25.25 -1.49
N TYR A 170 6.28 24.14 -1.06
CA TYR A 170 7.19 24.10 0.09
C TYR A 170 8.63 23.75 -0.25
N GLY A 171 8.96 23.54 -1.54
CA GLY A 171 10.27 23.03 -1.98
C GLY A 171 10.33 21.52 -1.98
N ASP A 172 11.52 20.96 -2.21
CA ASP A 172 11.75 19.52 -2.36
C ASP A 172 11.62 18.75 -1.02
N VAL A 173 10.39 18.59 -0.53
CA VAL A 173 10.10 17.89 0.74
C VAL A 173 9.97 16.39 0.51
N PHE A 174 9.25 15.97 -0.52
CA PHE A 174 8.97 14.56 -0.81
C PHE A 174 9.67 14.09 -2.08
N LYS A 175 10.24 12.88 -2.03
CA LYS A 175 10.57 12.16 -3.26
C LYS A 175 9.28 11.80 -4.01
N VAL A 176 9.25 11.99 -5.32
CA VAL A 176 8.15 11.55 -6.17
C VAL A 176 8.37 10.08 -6.50
N PRO A 177 7.54 9.14 -6.01
CA PRO A 177 7.77 7.71 -6.16
C PRO A 177 7.46 7.23 -7.57
N GLU A 178 8.08 6.11 -7.97
CA GLU A 178 7.79 5.43 -9.23
C GLU A 178 7.04 4.09 -8.99
N PRO A 179 5.96 3.82 -9.74
CA PRO A 179 5.31 2.52 -9.69
C PRO A 179 6.22 1.44 -10.29
N LEU A 180 6.35 0.32 -9.59
CA LEU A 180 7.10 -0.84 -10.07
C LEU A 180 6.11 -1.97 -10.41
N ILE A 181 5.73 -2.06 -11.68
CA ILE A 181 4.75 -3.05 -12.14
C ILE A 181 5.48 -4.34 -12.52
N ALA A 182 5.06 -5.46 -11.93
CA ALA A 182 5.63 -6.76 -12.24
C ALA A 182 5.31 -7.15 -13.69
N LYS A 183 6.35 -7.50 -14.47
CA LYS A 183 6.22 -7.89 -15.90
C LYS A 183 5.55 -9.27 -16.07
N THR A 184 5.60 -10.14 -15.05
CA THR A 184 5.06 -11.50 -15.08
C THR A 184 4.28 -11.81 -13.79
N GLY A 185 3.17 -12.54 -13.90
CA GLY A 185 2.34 -12.92 -12.74
C GLY A 185 1.45 -11.81 -12.20
N ALA A 186 1.30 -10.70 -12.93
CA ALA A 186 0.50 -9.56 -12.51
C ALA A 186 -1.00 -9.88 -12.39
N ARG A 187 -1.48 -10.96 -13.01
CA ARG A 187 -2.87 -11.40 -12.91
C ARG A 187 -2.95 -12.94 -12.88
N ILE A 188 -3.52 -13.47 -11.82
CA ILE A 188 -3.74 -14.91 -11.65
C ILE A 188 -5.24 -15.13 -11.66
N TYR A 189 -5.71 -15.95 -12.58
CA TYR A 189 -7.11 -16.30 -12.72
C TYR A 189 -7.48 -17.53 -11.88
N GLY A 190 -8.72 -17.60 -11.44
CA GLY A 190 -9.26 -18.79 -10.78
C GLY A 190 -9.25 -20.00 -11.72
N LEU A 191 -8.99 -21.19 -11.16
CA LEU A 191 -8.98 -22.44 -11.93
C LEU A 191 -10.41 -22.84 -12.39
N THR A 192 -11.43 -22.38 -11.69
CA THR A 192 -12.85 -22.74 -11.96
C THR A 192 -13.52 -21.78 -12.94
N THR A 193 -13.05 -20.54 -13.04
CA THR A 193 -13.56 -19.51 -13.95
C THR A 193 -12.39 -18.78 -14.61
N PRO A 194 -11.71 -19.41 -15.60
CA PRO A 194 -10.61 -18.77 -16.29
C PRO A 194 -11.11 -17.54 -17.06
N GLY A 195 -10.72 -16.35 -16.61
CA GLY A 195 -11.07 -15.08 -17.27
C GLY A 195 -11.88 -14.10 -16.43
N ASP A 196 -12.29 -14.49 -15.21
CA ASP A 196 -12.91 -13.61 -14.21
C ASP A 196 -11.90 -13.18 -13.12
#